data_d72ad63ca0c245284c9deb53f120cc8d
#
_entry.id   d72ad63ca0c245284c9deb53f120cc8d
#
_cell.length_a   1.000
_cell.length_b   1.000
_cell.length_c   1.000
_cell.angle_alpha   90.00
_cell.angle_beta   90.00
_cell.angle_gamma   90.00
#
_symmetry.space_group_name_H-M   'P 1'
#
loop_
_entity.id
_entity.type
_entity.pdbx_description
1 polymer ?
#
loop_
_entity_poly.entity_id
_entity_poly.type
_entity_poly.pdbx_seq_one_letter_code
_entity_poly.pdbx_strand_id
1 'polypeptide(L)'
;MRSLGIDVGARKRFDLVLLDGDRAPLARRRRVEAADLDELIGNWRPDVIAIDAPPQWGMHPHGSRLTERELRRFGIQSFGTPSDPRVAENAFYEWMTVGFSAYEAAARMGYPRYARGRAAGTAMEVFPHASAVVLSGCLPPRGQRKRDFRAAVLRANGVAVEALRSMDQLDAALAALTGLLALDGHCFAPGDPKEGVIVLPARSLPPPPYRRCVEESRSRQQPRLPGLTPCACGDPACERLTAAEFARGHDAKRKALLWSTARLGDEAVRELRRRGWTLPPEMR
;
A
#
# COMPACT_ATOMS: atom_id res chain seq x y z
N MET A 1 13.26 18.94 10.49
CA MET A 1 12.07 18.16 10.93
C MET A 1 12.39 16.68 10.92
N ARG A 2 11.83 15.91 11.85
CA ARG A 2 11.99 14.45 11.92
C ARG A 2 10.63 13.80 12.17
N SER A 3 10.32 12.73 11.45
CA SER A 3 9.10 11.95 11.64
C SER A 3 9.43 10.50 11.91
N LEU A 4 8.88 9.95 12.97
CA LEU A 4 8.97 8.54 13.32
C LEU A 4 7.73 7.81 12.80
N GLY A 5 7.93 6.86 11.89
CA GLY A 5 6.90 5.92 11.46
C GLY A 5 7.01 4.60 12.23
N ILE A 6 5.88 4.11 12.70
CA ILE A 6 5.75 2.85 13.42
C ILE A 6 4.75 1.96 12.70
N ASP A 7 5.22 0.84 12.18
CA ASP A 7 4.38 -0.24 11.69
C ASP A 7 4.14 -1.27 12.78
N VAL A 8 2.88 -1.66 12.95
CA VAL A 8 2.45 -2.58 14.02
C VAL A 8 2.33 -4.00 13.47
N GLY A 9 3.34 -4.80 13.73
CA GLY A 9 3.42 -6.18 13.26
C GLY A 9 2.49 -7.13 14.00
N ALA A 10 2.00 -8.15 13.30
CA ALA A 10 1.09 -9.18 13.83
C ALA A 10 1.68 -10.03 14.99
N ARG A 11 2.98 -9.92 15.26
CA ARG A 11 3.67 -10.66 16.33
C ARG A 11 3.99 -9.83 17.56
N LYS A 12 3.17 -8.81 17.86
CA LYS A 12 3.34 -7.91 19.02
C LYS A 12 4.66 -7.13 19.00
N ARG A 13 5.19 -6.82 17.83
CA ARG A 13 6.43 -6.10 17.62
C ARG A 13 6.27 -4.99 16.61
N PHE A 14 7.13 -3.98 16.70
CA PHE A 14 7.11 -2.81 15.87
C PHE A 14 8.30 -2.78 14.91
N ASP A 15 8.06 -2.38 13.67
CA ASP A 15 9.13 -1.93 12.78
C ASP A 15 9.10 -0.39 12.74
N LEU A 16 10.25 0.24 12.94
CA LEU A 16 10.39 1.68 13.09
C LEU A 16 11.29 2.25 12.01
N VAL A 17 10.89 3.39 11.44
CA VAL A 17 11.73 4.20 10.53
C VAL A 17 11.63 5.66 10.92
N LEU A 18 12.78 6.30 11.14
CA LEU A 18 12.89 7.74 11.34
C LEU A 18 13.35 8.39 10.03
N LEU A 19 12.57 9.32 9.52
CA LEU A 19 12.95 10.16 8.39
C LEU A 19 13.26 11.59 8.84
N ASP A 20 14.21 12.25 8.17
CA ASP A 20 14.45 13.69 8.32
C ASP A 20 13.62 14.51 7.31
N GLY A 21 13.77 15.85 7.38
CA GLY A 21 13.08 16.79 6.48
C GLY A 21 13.42 16.60 5.00
N ASP A 22 14.59 16.06 4.68
CA ASP A 22 15.01 15.73 3.32
C ASP A 22 14.55 14.32 2.88
N ARG A 23 13.73 13.69 3.72
CA ARG A 23 13.16 12.33 3.53
C ARG A 23 14.21 11.22 3.55
N ALA A 24 15.40 11.50 4.10
CA ALA A 24 16.43 10.49 4.29
C ALA A 24 16.15 9.64 5.54
N PRO A 25 16.33 8.31 5.47
CA PRO A 25 16.24 7.44 6.64
C PRO A 25 17.42 7.67 7.59
N LEU A 26 17.17 8.34 8.72
CA LEU A 26 18.17 8.58 9.77
C LEU A 26 18.42 7.34 10.64
N ALA A 27 17.34 6.64 10.96
CA ALA A 27 17.40 5.44 11.80
C ALA A 27 16.29 4.47 11.43
N ARG A 28 16.52 3.21 11.74
CA ARG A 28 15.52 2.15 11.63
C ARG A 28 15.76 1.08 12.67
N ARG A 29 14.69 0.45 13.13
CA ARG A 29 14.73 -0.74 14.00
C ARG A 29 13.66 -1.71 13.54
N ARG A 30 13.89 -2.97 13.78
CA ARG A 30 12.96 -4.05 13.46
C ARG A 30 12.63 -4.85 14.69
N ARG A 31 11.41 -5.34 14.76
CA ARG A 31 10.95 -6.26 15.80
C ARG A 31 11.18 -5.68 17.20
N VAL A 32 10.91 -4.39 17.36
CA VAL A 32 11.02 -3.67 18.63
C VAL A 32 9.90 -4.13 19.57
N GLU A 33 10.20 -4.33 20.82
CA GLU A 33 9.22 -4.63 21.87
C GLU A 33 8.58 -3.32 22.38
N ALA A 34 7.37 -3.41 22.92
CA ALA A 34 6.68 -2.22 23.46
C ALA A 34 7.48 -1.54 24.59
N ALA A 35 8.21 -2.30 25.36
CA ALA A 35 9.04 -1.79 26.47
C ALA A 35 10.20 -0.89 26.00
N ASP A 36 10.68 -1.08 24.76
CA ASP A 36 11.81 -0.32 24.21
C ASP A 36 11.38 1.00 23.55
N LEU A 37 10.07 1.21 23.34
CA LEU A 37 9.58 2.37 22.59
C LEU A 37 9.88 3.69 23.27
N ASP A 38 9.75 3.77 24.60
CA ASP A 38 9.99 4.99 25.36
C ASP A 38 11.45 5.46 25.19
N GLU A 39 12.40 4.54 25.29
CA GLU A 39 13.82 4.84 25.09
C GLU A 39 14.11 5.28 23.67
N LEU A 40 13.58 4.58 22.67
CA LEU A 40 13.80 4.91 21.25
C LEU A 40 13.18 6.26 20.88
N ILE A 41 11.97 6.56 21.33
CA ILE A 41 11.33 7.86 21.12
C ILE A 41 12.15 8.98 21.79
N GLY A 42 12.59 8.76 23.03
CA GLY A 42 13.41 9.71 23.77
C GLY A 42 14.77 9.99 23.12
N ASN A 43 15.42 8.95 22.58
CA ASN A 43 16.72 9.08 21.92
C ASN A 43 16.59 9.73 20.53
N TRP A 44 15.55 9.40 19.77
CA TRP A 44 15.37 9.89 18.40
C TRP A 44 14.70 11.26 18.31
N ARG A 45 13.93 11.65 19.33
CA ARG A 45 13.26 12.94 19.46
C ARG A 45 12.58 13.38 18.15
N PRO A 46 11.60 12.62 17.65
CA PRO A 46 10.87 13.01 16.45
C PRO A 46 10.03 14.27 16.70
N ASP A 47 9.75 15.04 15.67
CA ASP A 47 8.79 16.15 15.75
C ASP A 47 7.34 15.66 15.66
N VAL A 48 7.12 14.44 15.13
CA VAL A 48 5.83 13.77 15.03
C VAL A 48 6.03 12.26 15.01
N ILE A 49 5.05 11.52 15.55
CA ILE A 49 5.00 10.05 15.49
C ILE A 49 3.79 9.65 14.67
N ALA A 50 4.00 8.80 13.66
CA ALA A 50 2.96 8.27 12.76
C ALA A 50 2.86 6.75 12.91
N ILE A 51 1.69 6.26 13.35
CA ILE A 51 1.49 4.87 13.80
C ILE A 51 0.47 4.19 12.88
N ASP A 52 0.82 3.04 12.29
CA ASP A 52 -0.09 2.21 11.49
C ASP A 52 -0.95 1.32 12.40
N ALA A 53 -1.77 1.96 13.20
CA ALA A 53 -2.79 1.31 14.02
C ALA A 53 -3.82 2.32 14.52
N PRO A 54 -5.05 1.88 14.83
CA PRO A 54 -6.00 2.72 15.54
C PRO A 54 -5.50 3.03 16.95
N PRO A 55 -5.85 4.22 17.51
CA PRO A 55 -5.43 4.59 18.87
C PRO A 55 -6.31 3.99 19.96
N GLN A 56 -7.46 3.45 19.63
CA GLN A 56 -8.45 2.86 20.53
C GLN A 56 -9.47 2.04 19.74
N TRP A 57 -10.33 1.33 20.46
CA TRP A 57 -11.53 0.70 19.89
C TRP A 57 -12.50 1.74 19.31
N GLY A 58 -13.33 1.33 18.36
CA GLY A 58 -14.42 2.15 17.84
C GLY A 58 -15.45 2.49 18.92
N MET A 59 -16.14 3.62 18.77
CA MET A 59 -17.15 4.07 19.74
C MET A 59 -18.58 3.69 19.33
N HIS A 60 -18.79 3.29 18.08
CA HIS A 60 -20.12 3.00 17.55
C HIS A 60 -20.29 1.52 17.17
N PRO A 61 -21.49 0.94 17.29
CA PRO A 61 -21.75 -0.49 17.09
C PRO A 61 -21.64 -0.96 15.62
N HIS A 62 -21.12 -0.14 14.73
CA HIS A 62 -21.06 -0.43 13.30
C HIS A 62 -19.86 -1.28 12.85
N GLY A 63 -19.04 -1.78 13.78
CA GLY A 63 -17.85 -2.57 13.45
C GLY A 63 -16.78 -1.83 12.63
N SER A 64 -16.93 -0.52 12.43
CA SER A 64 -15.95 0.35 11.80
C SER A 64 -16.19 1.82 12.12
N ARG A 65 -15.11 2.57 12.31
CA ARG A 65 -15.13 4.01 12.59
C ARG A 65 -15.51 4.80 11.32
N LEU A 66 -15.89 6.07 11.50
CA LEU A 66 -16.24 6.96 10.38
C LEU A 66 -15.10 7.08 9.38
N THR A 67 -13.86 7.26 9.87
CA THR A 67 -12.66 7.39 9.02
C THR A 67 -12.48 6.20 8.07
N GLU A 68 -12.71 4.98 8.53
CA GLU A 68 -12.59 3.75 7.73
C GLU A 68 -13.72 3.65 6.69
N ARG A 69 -14.94 4.07 7.05
CA ARG A 69 -16.06 4.12 6.09
C ARG A 69 -15.81 5.15 4.99
N GLU A 70 -15.26 6.31 5.34
CA GLU A 70 -14.88 7.33 4.36
C GLU A 70 -13.78 6.84 3.41
N LEU A 71 -12.73 6.18 3.90
CA LEU A 71 -11.70 5.58 3.06
C LEU A 71 -12.28 4.57 2.06
N ARG A 72 -13.24 3.75 2.47
CA ARG A 72 -13.91 2.79 1.56
C ARG A 72 -14.68 3.48 0.44
N ARG A 73 -15.26 4.68 0.67
CA ARG A 73 -15.89 5.48 -0.39
C ARG A 73 -14.88 5.89 -1.46
N PHE A 74 -13.62 6.10 -1.08
CA PHE A 74 -12.53 6.34 -2.02
C PHE A 74 -11.98 5.07 -2.69
N GLY A 75 -12.56 3.90 -2.42
CA GLY A 75 -12.10 2.61 -2.93
C GLY A 75 -10.92 2.03 -2.16
N ILE A 76 -10.50 2.68 -1.09
CA ILE A 76 -9.40 2.23 -0.23
C ILE A 76 -9.96 1.29 0.82
N GLN A 77 -9.70 0.00 0.66
CA GLN A 77 -10.16 -1.02 1.61
C GLN A 77 -9.34 -0.97 2.90
N SER A 78 -10.02 -0.89 4.02
CA SER A 78 -9.44 -0.91 5.37
C SER A 78 -10.15 -1.94 6.24
N PHE A 79 -9.47 -2.46 7.24
CA PHE A 79 -10.11 -3.22 8.31
C PHE A 79 -11.00 -2.28 9.13
N GLY A 80 -12.09 -2.80 9.64
CA GLY A 80 -12.92 -2.07 10.59
C GLY A 80 -12.36 -2.20 11.99
N THR A 81 -12.40 -1.12 12.76
CA THR A 81 -12.09 -1.13 14.19
C THR A 81 -13.38 -1.38 14.98
N PRO A 82 -13.52 -2.55 15.61
CA PRO A 82 -14.73 -2.89 16.37
C PRO A 82 -14.87 -2.02 17.61
N SER A 83 -16.12 -1.85 18.05
CA SER A 83 -16.44 -1.14 19.29
C SER A 83 -16.57 -2.08 20.51
N ASP A 84 -16.73 -3.38 20.27
CA ASP A 84 -16.92 -4.35 21.36
C ASP A 84 -15.56 -4.95 21.78
N PRO A 85 -15.10 -4.72 23.03
CA PRO A 85 -13.87 -5.31 23.56
C PRO A 85 -13.86 -6.85 23.52
N ARG A 86 -15.02 -7.51 23.52
CA ARG A 86 -15.11 -8.98 23.40
C ARG A 86 -14.64 -9.48 22.04
N VAL A 87 -14.67 -8.65 21.02
CA VAL A 87 -14.07 -8.95 19.72
C VAL A 87 -12.54 -8.96 19.82
N ALA A 88 -11.99 -8.29 20.84
CA ALA A 88 -10.54 -8.31 21.13
C ALA A 88 -10.02 -9.70 21.56
N GLU A 89 -10.87 -10.59 22.04
CA GLU A 89 -10.54 -11.99 22.31
C GLU A 89 -10.25 -12.77 21.02
N ASN A 90 -10.69 -12.25 19.86
CA ASN A 90 -10.31 -12.80 18.57
C ASN A 90 -8.86 -12.41 18.24
N ALA A 91 -8.00 -13.41 18.07
CA ALA A 91 -6.57 -13.25 17.72
C ALA A 91 -6.35 -12.36 16.49
N PHE A 92 -7.33 -12.22 15.60
CA PHE A 92 -7.26 -11.32 14.46
C PHE A 92 -7.11 -9.84 14.86
N TYR A 93 -7.69 -9.40 15.99
CA TYR A 93 -7.65 -8.00 16.44
C TYR A 93 -6.53 -7.72 17.45
N GLU A 94 -5.74 -8.72 17.82
CA GLU A 94 -4.65 -8.58 18.80
C GLU A 94 -3.63 -7.50 18.40
N TRP A 95 -3.38 -7.31 17.11
CA TRP A 95 -2.50 -6.26 16.61
C TRP A 95 -2.98 -4.85 16.96
N MET A 96 -4.31 -4.62 17.10
CA MET A 96 -4.84 -3.32 17.51
C MET A 96 -4.47 -2.99 18.95
N THR A 97 -4.56 -3.95 19.87
CA THR A 97 -4.13 -3.74 21.26
C THR A 97 -2.63 -3.49 21.38
N VAL A 98 -1.84 -4.14 20.53
CA VAL A 98 -0.41 -3.83 20.39
C VAL A 98 -0.22 -2.39 19.89
N GLY A 99 -1.02 -1.95 18.92
CA GLY A 99 -1.04 -0.57 18.45
C GLY A 99 -1.34 0.43 19.58
N PHE A 100 -2.28 0.13 20.48
CA PHE A 100 -2.59 1.00 21.63
C PHE A 100 -1.37 1.24 22.51
N SER A 101 -0.52 0.21 22.73
CA SER A 101 0.70 0.37 23.53
C SER A 101 1.70 1.35 22.91
N ALA A 102 1.72 1.49 21.57
CA ALA A 102 2.55 2.49 20.90
C ALA A 102 2.05 3.92 21.19
N TYR A 103 0.73 4.13 21.24
CA TYR A 103 0.17 5.43 21.65
C TYR A 103 0.41 5.73 23.12
N GLU A 104 0.35 4.72 24.00
CA GLU A 104 0.70 4.89 25.42
C GLU A 104 2.16 5.28 25.60
N ALA A 105 3.09 4.64 24.89
CA ALA A 105 4.50 5.00 24.87
C ALA A 105 4.69 6.44 24.37
N ALA A 106 4.06 6.79 23.25
CA ALA A 106 4.11 8.15 22.70
C ALA A 106 3.58 9.19 23.72
N ALA A 107 2.46 8.91 24.38
CA ALA A 107 1.88 9.81 25.38
C ALA A 107 2.80 10.00 26.59
N ARG A 108 3.43 8.92 27.11
CA ARG A 108 4.44 9.04 28.19
C ARG A 108 5.62 9.92 27.80
N MET A 109 5.98 9.92 26.52
CA MET A 109 7.06 10.73 25.97
C MET A 109 6.62 12.14 25.54
N GLY A 110 5.40 12.57 25.86
CA GLY A 110 4.89 13.92 25.60
C GLY A 110 4.27 14.12 24.22
N TYR A 111 3.92 13.04 23.50
CA TYR A 111 3.22 13.09 22.21
C TYR A 111 1.74 12.68 22.39
N PRO A 112 0.85 13.63 22.71
CA PRO A 112 -0.57 13.35 22.77
C PRO A 112 -1.11 12.92 21.42
N ARG A 113 -2.24 12.22 21.44
CA ARG A 113 -2.94 11.76 20.25
C ARG A 113 -3.36 12.95 19.37
N TYR A 114 -3.11 12.84 18.09
CA TYR A 114 -3.55 13.83 17.09
C TYR A 114 -5.07 13.84 16.94
N ALA A 115 -5.69 15.01 17.06
CA ALA A 115 -7.13 15.20 16.94
C ALA A 115 -7.51 16.30 15.94
N ARG A 116 -6.69 16.55 14.93
CA ARG A 116 -6.66 17.65 13.97
C ARG A 116 -5.90 18.89 14.48
N GLY A 117 -5.55 19.77 13.57
CA GLY A 117 -4.77 20.98 13.83
C GLY A 117 -3.27 20.75 13.64
N ARG A 118 -2.47 21.20 14.61
CA ARG A 118 -1.01 21.11 14.51
C ARG A 118 -0.51 19.68 14.67
N ALA A 119 0.26 19.20 13.69
CA ALA A 119 0.83 17.85 13.69
C ALA A 119 2.05 17.71 14.62
N ALA A 120 2.85 18.79 14.77
CA ALA A 120 4.06 18.76 15.57
C ALA A 120 3.77 18.45 17.06
N GLY A 121 4.57 17.55 17.62
CA GLY A 121 4.46 17.12 19.02
C GLY A 121 3.29 16.17 19.27
N THR A 122 2.77 15.48 18.24
CA THR A 122 1.64 14.54 18.39
C THR A 122 1.97 13.15 17.86
N ALA A 123 1.18 12.16 18.30
CA ALA A 123 1.10 10.82 17.72
C ALA A 123 -0.17 10.69 16.89
N MET A 124 -0.04 10.38 15.61
CA MET A 124 -1.15 10.29 14.66
C MET A 124 -1.33 8.89 14.09
N GLU A 125 -2.57 8.52 13.84
CA GLU A 125 -2.88 7.32 13.09
C GLU A 125 -2.66 7.56 11.60
N VAL A 126 -2.01 6.62 10.97
CA VAL A 126 -1.83 6.56 9.52
C VAL A 126 -2.21 5.18 9.01
N PHE A 127 -2.45 5.09 7.73
CA PHE A 127 -2.69 3.81 7.06
C PHE A 127 -1.80 3.77 5.81
N PRO A 128 -0.64 3.08 5.84
CA PRO A 128 0.35 3.11 4.77
C PRO A 128 -0.20 2.76 3.38
N HIS A 129 -1.21 1.86 3.31
CA HIS A 129 -1.88 1.61 2.05
C HIS A 129 -2.63 2.84 1.54
N ALA A 130 -3.38 3.52 2.38
CA ALA A 130 -4.07 4.74 2.02
C ALA A 130 -3.08 5.85 1.65
N SER A 131 -2.02 6.01 2.44
CA SER A 131 -0.94 6.96 2.13
C SER A 131 -0.33 6.71 0.76
N ALA A 132 -0.02 5.45 0.42
CA ALA A 132 0.52 5.10 -0.88
C ALA A 132 -0.47 5.39 -2.04
N VAL A 133 -1.77 5.13 -1.86
CA VAL A 133 -2.82 5.43 -2.85
C VAL A 133 -2.94 6.94 -3.05
N VAL A 134 -2.95 7.72 -1.98
CA VAL A 134 -3.06 9.19 -2.04
C VAL A 134 -1.83 9.79 -2.74
N LEU A 135 -0.62 9.36 -2.37
CA LEU A 135 0.63 9.85 -2.97
C LEU A 135 0.78 9.46 -4.43
N SER A 136 0.28 8.30 -4.85
CA SER A 136 0.31 7.87 -6.26
C SER A 136 -0.86 8.41 -7.09
N GLY A 137 -1.91 8.90 -6.45
CA GLY A 137 -3.14 9.33 -7.10
C GLY A 137 -4.02 8.19 -7.65
N CYS A 138 -3.69 6.93 -7.37
CA CYS A 138 -4.40 5.77 -7.90
C CYS A 138 -4.25 4.51 -7.04
N LEU A 139 -5.19 3.56 -7.14
CA LEU A 139 -5.08 2.24 -6.54
C LEU A 139 -4.00 1.39 -7.28
N PRO A 140 -3.29 0.49 -6.59
CA PRO A 140 -2.28 -0.34 -7.24
C PRO A 140 -2.87 -1.13 -8.42
N PRO A 141 -2.11 -1.32 -9.50
CA PRO A 141 -2.50 -2.17 -10.62
C PRO A 141 -2.85 -3.59 -10.16
N ARG A 142 -3.71 -4.27 -10.91
CA ARG A 142 -4.01 -5.68 -10.64
C ARG A 142 -2.76 -6.53 -10.80
N GLY A 143 -2.50 -7.40 -9.83
CA GLY A 143 -1.35 -8.32 -9.87
C GLY A 143 -0.01 -7.70 -9.44
N GLN A 144 0.07 -6.40 -9.24
CA GLN A 144 1.28 -5.78 -8.67
C GLN A 144 1.45 -6.19 -7.21
N ARG A 145 2.65 -6.63 -6.84
CA ARG A 145 2.96 -6.96 -5.45
C ARG A 145 2.92 -5.70 -4.57
N LYS A 146 2.31 -5.80 -3.40
CA LYS A 146 2.21 -4.68 -2.45
C LYS A 146 3.56 -4.02 -2.17
N ARG A 147 4.61 -4.82 -1.99
CA ARG A 147 5.97 -4.35 -1.76
C ARG A 147 6.47 -3.45 -2.89
N ASP A 148 6.27 -3.86 -4.13
CA ASP A 148 6.79 -3.14 -5.30
C ASP A 148 6.07 -1.80 -5.48
N PHE A 149 4.74 -1.78 -5.25
CA PHE A 149 3.95 -0.56 -5.27
C PHE A 149 4.42 0.43 -4.19
N ARG A 150 4.56 0.00 -2.94
CA ARG A 150 5.00 0.86 -1.84
C ARG A 150 6.41 1.41 -2.05
N ALA A 151 7.34 0.56 -2.48
CA ALA A 151 8.70 0.98 -2.78
C ALA A 151 8.75 2.00 -3.93
N ALA A 152 7.93 1.82 -4.97
CA ALA A 152 7.83 2.78 -6.07
C ALA A 152 7.29 4.14 -5.59
N VAL A 153 6.24 4.15 -4.76
CA VAL A 153 5.67 5.38 -4.20
C VAL A 153 6.69 6.09 -3.30
N LEU A 154 7.40 5.38 -2.43
CA LEU A 154 8.43 5.97 -1.58
C LEU A 154 9.54 6.62 -2.41
N ARG A 155 10.07 5.92 -3.44
CA ARG A 155 11.10 6.47 -4.35
C ARG A 155 10.60 7.71 -5.09
N ALA A 156 9.38 7.66 -5.63
CA ALA A 156 8.78 8.81 -6.32
C ALA A 156 8.63 10.02 -5.41
N ASN A 157 8.59 9.80 -4.09
CA ASN A 157 8.54 10.85 -3.07
C ASN A 157 9.90 11.09 -2.39
N GLY A 158 11.01 10.70 -2.99
CA GLY A 158 12.36 11.03 -2.55
C GLY A 158 12.88 10.22 -1.36
N VAL A 159 12.20 9.14 -0.94
CA VAL A 159 12.68 8.27 0.14
C VAL A 159 13.57 7.17 -0.42
N ALA A 160 14.80 7.05 0.09
CA ALA A 160 15.71 5.95 -0.25
C ALA A 160 15.22 4.64 0.37
N VAL A 161 14.90 3.66 -0.48
CA VAL A 161 14.29 2.38 -0.05
C VAL A 161 15.27 1.21 0.00
N GLU A 162 16.50 1.39 -0.46
CA GLU A 162 17.51 0.34 -0.62
C GLU A 162 17.84 -0.36 0.71
N ALA A 163 17.75 0.38 1.79
CA ALA A 163 17.97 -0.12 3.14
C ALA A 163 16.71 -0.74 3.79
N LEU A 164 15.51 -0.57 3.18
CA LEU A 164 14.23 -1.05 3.70
C LEU A 164 13.96 -2.47 3.16
N ARG A 165 14.28 -3.48 3.94
CA ARG A 165 14.30 -4.87 3.46
C ARG A 165 12.98 -5.63 3.65
N SER A 166 12.12 -5.22 4.58
CA SER A 166 10.82 -5.85 4.84
C SER A 166 9.65 -5.01 4.31
N MET A 167 8.48 -5.63 4.25
CA MET A 167 7.23 -4.93 3.97
C MET A 167 6.92 -3.95 5.10
N ASP A 168 7.08 -4.40 6.34
CA ASP A 168 6.81 -3.64 7.55
C ASP A 168 7.71 -2.37 7.61
N GLN A 169 8.98 -2.46 7.18
CA GLN A 169 9.84 -1.26 7.07
C GLN A 169 9.37 -0.28 5.97
N LEU A 170 8.81 -0.77 4.86
CA LEU A 170 8.23 0.12 3.84
C LEU A 170 6.96 0.79 4.36
N ASP A 171 6.15 0.07 5.13
CA ASP A 171 4.95 0.62 5.76
C ASP A 171 5.31 1.63 6.85
N ALA A 172 6.30 1.35 7.70
CA ALA A 172 6.84 2.33 8.65
C ALA A 172 7.41 3.58 7.95
N ALA A 173 8.09 3.44 6.81
CA ALA A 173 8.60 4.58 6.03
C ALA A 173 7.47 5.41 5.40
N LEU A 174 6.39 4.79 4.91
CA LEU A 174 5.19 5.48 4.43
C LEU A 174 4.49 6.22 5.57
N ALA A 175 4.45 5.63 6.76
CA ALA A 175 3.96 6.29 7.95
C ALA A 175 4.80 7.53 8.27
N ALA A 176 6.12 7.39 8.33
CA ALA A 176 7.03 8.52 8.58
C ALA A 176 6.90 9.63 7.52
N LEU A 177 6.81 9.27 6.24
CA LEU A 177 6.61 10.24 5.15
C LEU A 177 5.28 10.98 5.31
N THR A 178 4.21 10.28 5.70
CA THR A 178 2.92 10.92 5.99
C THR A 178 3.04 11.92 7.13
N GLY A 179 3.77 11.58 8.18
CA GLY A 179 4.06 12.49 9.30
C GLY A 179 4.86 13.73 8.87
N LEU A 180 5.88 13.59 8.02
CA LEU A 180 6.62 14.74 7.47
C LEU A 180 5.69 15.66 6.67
N LEU A 181 4.86 15.11 5.80
CA LEU A 181 3.92 15.91 5.02
C LEU A 181 2.88 16.59 5.90
N ALA A 182 2.48 15.97 7.02
CA ALA A 182 1.60 16.59 8.00
C ALA A 182 2.27 17.75 8.73
N LEU A 183 3.56 17.66 9.05
CA LEU A 183 4.34 18.78 9.61
C LEU A 183 4.38 19.98 8.67
N ASP A 184 4.41 19.74 7.35
CA ASP A 184 4.35 20.77 6.30
C ASP A 184 2.92 21.27 6.01
N GLY A 185 1.91 20.81 6.77
CA GLY A 185 0.51 21.16 6.56
C GLY A 185 -0.13 20.49 5.33
N HIS A 186 0.52 19.48 4.76
CA HIS A 186 -0.01 18.65 3.69
C HIS A 186 -0.67 17.40 4.25
N CYS A 187 -1.79 17.57 4.97
CA CYS A 187 -2.53 16.47 5.51
C CYS A 187 -4.05 16.70 5.43
N PHE A 188 -4.77 15.62 5.24
CA PHE A 188 -6.22 15.51 5.34
C PHE A 188 -6.56 14.38 6.31
N ALA A 189 -7.47 14.60 7.23
CA ALA A 189 -7.82 13.63 8.28
C ALA A 189 -9.34 13.43 8.32
N PRO A 190 -9.88 12.49 7.51
CA PRO A 190 -11.29 12.14 7.54
C PRO A 190 -11.69 11.46 8.83
N GLY A 191 -12.98 11.53 9.18
CA GLY A 191 -13.54 10.84 10.35
C GLY A 191 -13.90 11.76 11.49
N ASP A 192 -14.20 11.18 12.65
CA ASP A 192 -14.49 11.88 13.90
C ASP A 192 -13.24 11.87 14.80
N PRO A 193 -12.73 13.05 15.22
CA PRO A 193 -11.59 13.13 16.14
C PRO A 193 -11.77 12.35 17.46
N LYS A 194 -13.01 12.19 17.92
CA LYS A 194 -13.31 11.42 19.15
C LYS A 194 -13.04 9.92 18.96
N GLU A 195 -13.38 9.38 17.79
CA GLU A 195 -13.09 7.98 17.45
C GLU A 195 -11.65 7.75 17.01
N GLY A 196 -11.01 8.80 16.52
CA GLY A 196 -9.73 8.76 15.83
C GLY A 196 -9.89 9.02 14.34
N VAL A 197 -8.90 9.71 13.80
CA VAL A 197 -8.83 10.07 12.39
C VAL A 197 -7.60 9.44 11.77
N ILE A 198 -7.72 8.93 10.55
CA ILE A 198 -6.57 8.47 9.77
C ILE A 198 -6.03 9.66 8.99
N VAL A 199 -4.75 9.99 9.22
CA VAL A 199 -4.08 11.09 8.53
C VAL A 199 -3.59 10.61 7.16
N LEU A 200 -3.93 11.38 6.13
CA LEU A 200 -3.56 11.13 4.74
C LEU A 200 -2.63 12.24 4.23
N PRO A 201 -1.63 11.94 3.40
CA PRO A 201 -0.61 12.89 2.96
C PRO A 201 -1.06 13.78 1.79
N ALA A 202 -2.15 14.52 1.96
CA ALA A 202 -2.67 15.49 0.99
C ALA A 202 -3.54 16.52 1.69
N ARG A 203 -3.61 17.75 1.17
CA ARG A 203 -4.49 18.81 1.71
C ARG A 203 -5.97 18.54 1.43
N SER A 204 -6.25 17.85 0.35
CA SER A 204 -7.61 17.43 -0.07
C SER A 204 -7.50 16.16 -0.90
N LEU A 205 -8.60 15.42 -0.99
CA LEU A 205 -8.67 14.23 -1.85
C LEU A 205 -9.43 14.55 -3.13
N PRO A 206 -9.10 13.89 -4.26
CA PRO A 206 -9.87 14.00 -5.49
C PRO A 206 -11.28 13.42 -5.28
N PRO A 207 -12.21 13.66 -6.22
CA PRO A 207 -13.53 13.01 -6.18
C PRO A 207 -13.38 11.47 -6.12
N PRO A 208 -14.15 10.79 -5.24
CA PRO A 208 -14.12 9.34 -5.12
C PRO A 208 -14.79 8.65 -6.32
N PRO A 209 -14.46 7.38 -6.61
CA PRO A 209 -13.36 6.60 -6.02
C PRO A 209 -12.04 6.78 -6.78
N TYR A 210 -10.92 6.47 -6.14
CA TYR A 210 -9.66 6.31 -6.85
C TYR A 210 -9.77 5.20 -7.89
N ARG A 211 -9.27 5.46 -9.09
CA ARG A 211 -9.15 4.45 -10.14
C ARG A 211 -7.84 3.66 -9.93
N ARG A 212 -7.76 2.46 -10.52
CA ARG A 212 -6.47 1.75 -10.54
C ARG A 212 -5.49 2.50 -11.43
N CYS A 213 -4.24 2.53 -10.99
CA CYS A 213 -3.16 3.02 -11.85
C CYS A 213 -3.21 2.21 -13.16
N VAL A 214 -3.19 2.92 -14.26
CA VAL A 214 -2.89 2.29 -15.54
C VAL A 214 -1.43 1.85 -15.39
N GLU A 215 -1.13 0.56 -15.54
CA GLU A 215 0.25 0.21 -15.83
C GLU A 215 0.61 1.06 -17.05
N GLU A 216 1.47 2.08 -16.86
CA GLU A 216 2.30 2.46 -17.97
C GLU A 216 2.92 1.13 -18.39
N SER A 217 2.41 0.61 -19.49
CA SER A 217 3.07 -0.48 -20.16
C SER A 217 4.50 0.04 -20.32
N ARG A 218 5.37 -0.32 -19.35
CA ARG A 218 6.76 -0.37 -19.70
C ARG A 218 6.70 -1.12 -20.99
N SER A 219 6.98 -0.43 -22.05
CA SER A 219 7.26 -1.05 -23.33
C SER A 219 8.52 -1.87 -23.09
N ARG A 220 8.37 -2.97 -22.34
CA ARG A 220 9.13 -4.13 -22.69
C ARG A 220 8.63 -4.35 -24.10
N GLN A 221 9.45 -3.90 -25.03
CA GLN A 221 9.50 -4.45 -26.36
C GLN A 221 9.85 -5.94 -26.15
N GLN A 222 8.85 -6.68 -25.59
CA GLN A 222 8.91 -8.11 -25.69
C GLN A 222 8.78 -8.35 -27.18
N PRO A 223 9.73 -8.98 -27.79
CA PRO A 223 9.71 -9.20 -29.22
C PRO A 223 8.34 -9.82 -29.52
N ARG A 224 7.57 -9.16 -30.40
CA ARG A 224 6.35 -9.76 -30.95
C ARG A 224 6.75 -11.10 -31.49
N LEU A 225 5.93 -12.14 -31.27
CA LEU A 225 6.18 -13.40 -31.93
C LEU A 225 6.18 -13.14 -33.43
N PRO A 226 7.27 -13.44 -34.16
CA PRO A 226 7.28 -13.25 -35.60
C PRO A 226 6.13 -14.03 -36.22
N GLY A 227 5.37 -13.42 -37.14
CA GLY A 227 4.25 -14.05 -37.82
C GLY A 227 2.89 -13.97 -37.12
N LEU A 228 2.73 -13.25 -35.99
CA LEU A 228 1.41 -12.94 -35.45
C LEU A 228 0.81 -11.78 -36.26
N THR A 229 -0.22 -12.08 -37.04
CA THR A 229 -1.03 -11.06 -37.71
C THR A 229 -1.98 -10.41 -36.70
N PRO A 230 -2.17 -9.09 -36.72
CA PRO A 230 -3.16 -8.43 -35.89
C PRO A 230 -4.54 -9.08 -36.08
N CYS A 231 -5.26 -9.29 -34.99
CA CYS A 231 -6.62 -9.82 -35.07
C CYS A 231 -7.53 -8.85 -35.79
N ALA A 232 -8.28 -9.36 -36.77
CA ALA A 232 -9.25 -8.58 -37.53
C ALA A 232 -10.53 -8.19 -36.72
N CYS A 233 -10.60 -8.56 -35.43
CA CYS A 233 -11.76 -8.29 -34.57
C CYS A 233 -11.86 -6.83 -34.10
N GLY A 234 -10.83 -6.01 -34.30
CA GLY A 234 -10.80 -4.61 -33.86
C GLY A 234 -10.70 -4.41 -32.34
N ASP A 235 -10.56 -5.48 -31.54
CA ASP A 235 -10.36 -5.39 -30.10
C ASP A 235 -8.90 -5.04 -29.81
N PRO A 236 -8.62 -3.84 -29.23
CA PRO A 236 -7.26 -3.43 -28.89
C PRO A 236 -6.60 -4.36 -27.84
N ALA A 237 -7.37 -5.22 -27.15
CA ALA A 237 -6.81 -6.24 -26.27
C ALA A 237 -6.16 -7.39 -27.05
N CYS A 238 -6.61 -7.70 -28.27
CA CYS A 238 -6.01 -8.71 -29.14
C CYS A 238 -4.65 -8.28 -29.70
N GLU A 239 -4.46 -6.99 -29.92
CA GLU A 239 -3.19 -6.45 -30.47
C GLU A 239 -2.08 -6.38 -29.43
N ARG A 240 -2.42 -6.45 -28.13
CA ARG A 240 -1.49 -6.29 -27.00
C ARG A 240 -0.99 -7.59 -26.40
N LEU A 241 -1.44 -8.74 -26.90
CA LEU A 241 -1.01 -10.01 -26.34
C LEU A 241 0.43 -10.31 -26.72
N THR A 242 1.28 -10.32 -25.69
CA THR A 242 2.68 -10.74 -25.83
C THR A 242 2.80 -12.24 -25.88
N ALA A 243 3.88 -12.76 -26.48
CA ALA A 243 4.21 -14.19 -26.48
C ALA A 243 4.18 -14.80 -25.06
N ALA A 244 4.54 -14.01 -24.03
CA ALA A 244 4.54 -14.46 -22.65
C ALA A 244 3.13 -14.54 -22.05
N GLU A 245 2.19 -13.71 -22.47
CA GLU A 245 0.78 -13.79 -22.05
C GLU A 245 0.06 -14.92 -22.73
N PHE A 246 0.34 -15.13 -23.99
CA PHE A 246 -0.12 -16.28 -24.75
C PHE A 246 0.43 -17.58 -24.14
N ALA A 247 1.71 -17.62 -23.77
CA ALA A 247 2.36 -18.75 -23.15
C ALA A 247 1.89 -19.07 -21.72
N ARG A 248 1.49 -18.08 -20.94
CA ARG A 248 1.04 -18.27 -19.54
C ARG A 248 -0.34 -18.88 -19.42
N GLY A 249 -1.17 -18.80 -20.45
CA GLY A 249 -2.45 -19.48 -20.51
C GLY A 249 -3.43 -19.21 -19.38
N HIS A 250 -3.39 -18.04 -18.80
CA HIS A 250 -4.13 -17.70 -17.57
C HIS A 250 -5.65 -17.57 -17.73
N ASP A 251 -6.16 -17.59 -18.95
CA ASP A 251 -7.61 -17.49 -19.20
C ASP A 251 -8.03 -18.38 -20.35
N ALA A 252 -8.78 -19.43 -20.04
CA ALA A 252 -9.31 -20.37 -21.04
C ALA A 252 -10.21 -19.70 -22.08
N LYS A 253 -10.97 -18.66 -21.69
CA LYS A 253 -11.83 -17.89 -22.62
C LYS A 253 -11.00 -17.03 -23.55
N ARG A 254 -9.93 -16.42 -23.06
CA ARG A 254 -9.00 -15.62 -23.84
C ARG A 254 -8.17 -16.49 -24.79
N LYS A 255 -7.82 -17.70 -24.37
CA LYS A 255 -7.23 -18.72 -25.25
C LYS A 255 -8.16 -19.07 -26.40
N ALA A 256 -9.41 -19.41 -26.11
CA ALA A 256 -10.40 -19.76 -27.13
C ALA A 256 -10.59 -18.62 -28.14
N LEU A 257 -10.65 -17.38 -27.69
CA LEU A 257 -10.77 -16.21 -28.56
C LEU A 257 -9.54 -16.02 -29.45
N LEU A 258 -8.34 -16.15 -28.89
CA LEU A 258 -7.08 -16.10 -29.64
C LEU A 258 -6.95 -17.19 -30.69
N TRP A 259 -7.35 -18.39 -30.34
CA TRP A 259 -7.30 -19.54 -31.25
C TRP A 259 -8.32 -19.42 -32.40
N SER A 260 -9.45 -18.75 -32.16
CA SER A 260 -10.47 -18.55 -33.19
C SER A 260 -10.17 -17.38 -34.14
N THR A 261 -9.29 -16.41 -33.74
CA THR A 261 -9.10 -15.16 -34.46
C THR A 261 -7.67 -14.92 -34.95
N ALA A 262 -6.66 -15.58 -34.37
CA ALA A 262 -5.28 -15.39 -34.76
C ALA A 262 -4.84 -16.36 -35.88
N ARG A 263 -4.38 -15.82 -36.99
CA ARG A 263 -3.62 -16.60 -38.00
C ARG A 263 -2.17 -16.62 -37.55
N LEU A 264 -1.70 -17.75 -37.06
CA LEU A 264 -0.30 -17.96 -36.71
C LEU A 264 0.50 -18.30 -37.97
N GLY A 265 1.56 -17.51 -38.24
CA GLY A 265 2.55 -17.90 -39.25
C GLY A 265 3.41 -19.06 -38.76
N ASP A 266 4.06 -19.77 -39.67
CA ASP A 266 4.86 -20.99 -39.39
C ASP A 266 5.96 -20.79 -38.34
N GLU A 267 6.52 -19.60 -38.26
CA GLU A 267 7.56 -19.25 -37.28
C GLU A 267 6.99 -19.17 -35.86
N ALA A 268 5.80 -18.56 -35.69
CA ALA A 268 5.11 -18.51 -34.42
C ALA A 268 4.65 -19.90 -33.94
N VAL A 269 4.23 -20.75 -34.88
CA VAL A 269 3.89 -22.15 -34.61
C VAL A 269 5.11 -22.96 -34.16
N ARG A 270 6.27 -22.80 -34.81
CA ARG A 270 7.53 -23.41 -34.37
C ARG A 270 7.96 -22.95 -32.97
N GLU A 271 7.89 -21.66 -32.69
CA GLU A 271 8.25 -21.12 -31.39
C GLU A 271 7.35 -21.61 -30.27
N LEU A 272 6.02 -21.70 -30.48
CA LEU A 272 5.08 -22.25 -29.51
C LEU A 272 5.34 -23.73 -29.23
N ARG A 273 5.64 -24.53 -30.28
CA ARG A 273 6.01 -25.96 -30.12
C ARG A 273 7.33 -26.10 -29.36
N ARG A 274 8.33 -25.27 -29.65
CA ARG A 274 9.61 -25.28 -28.94
C ARG A 274 9.43 -24.99 -27.44
N ARG A 275 8.41 -24.21 -27.07
CA ARG A 275 8.03 -23.92 -25.67
C ARG A 275 7.12 -24.97 -25.04
N GLY A 276 6.90 -26.10 -25.70
CA GLY A 276 6.09 -27.22 -25.19
C GLY A 276 4.58 -27.07 -25.33
N TRP A 277 4.11 -26.19 -26.22
CA TRP A 277 2.68 -26.00 -26.44
C TRP A 277 2.09 -27.04 -27.38
N THR A 278 0.97 -27.66 -26.98
CA THR A 278 0.17 -28.49 -27.85
C THR A 278 -0.82 -27.60 -28.62
N LEU A 279 -0.64 -27.48 -29.90
CA LEU A 279 -1.51 -26.68 -30.77
C LEU A 279 -2.72 -27.50 -31.24
N PRO A 280 -3.93 -26.90 -31.34
CA PRO A 280 -5.09 -27.58 -31.93
C PRO A 280 -4.82 -28.02 -33.37
N PRO A 281 -5.51 -29.04 -33.86
CA PRO A 281 -5.32 -29.59 -35.22
C PRO A 281 -5.47 -28.53 -36.33
N GLU A 282 -6.37 -27.59 -36.16
CA GLU A 282 -6.68 -26.50 -37.10
C GLU A 282 -5.57 -25.43 -37.22
N MET A 283 -4.60 -25.48 -36.32
CA MET A 283 -3.42 -24.57 -36.30
C MET A 283 -2.11 -25.32 -36.57
N ARG A 284 -2.19 -26.56 -37.06
CA ARG A 284 -1.03 -27.38 -37.37
C ARG A 284 -0.54 -27.17 -38.78
#